data_87dfba6cd1c84ef60f24d167e3795389
#
_entry.id   87dfba6cd1c84ef60f24d167e3795389
#
_cell.length_a   1.000
_cell.length_b   1.000
_cell.length_c   1.000
_cell.angle_alpha   90.00
_cell.angle_beta   90.00
_cell.angle_gamma   90.00
#
_symmetry.space_group_name_H-M   'P 1'
#
loop_
_entity.id
_entity.type
_entity.pdbx_description
1 polymer ?
#
loop_
_entity_poly.entity_id
_entity_poly.type
_entity_poly.pdbx_seq_one_letter_code
_entity_poly.pdbx_strand_id
1 'polypeptide(L)'
;QIPADGPVLTGQVQVNEALITGEADAVTKEPGDQLLSGSFVISGKCRARMDQVGADSYASKLTLAAKKDDGPGKSEMMRSLDSLIRFIGIVLIPIGAALFYNQFVNQDLGLQQSVVSTVAALIGMIPEGLFLLTSVALAVSVVRLAQNRTLIHEMNAIETLARVDVLCVDKTGTVTSPQMQVREVVPLDPESCSETDITDILGAFYRVLDPDNDTAKAIADKFPRGPGWPDRGAVPFTSATKWSAVNFLDRGAYVVGAPEYILGQDFAALEKRTAPYAAQGCRVLLLAQCDGAEIGRLHGVVIPLALLVLENPIRPNAPKVFDYFHTQGVDVKVISGDNPVTVSAVAAQAGIRNAEQWVDARELQTDQDIAAAVREYTVFGRVVPNQKRKIVRALQSQGHTVAMTGDGVNDVLALKDADCGVAMASGADAACQVAQLVLLDSDFAAMPKVVAEGRRVINNIQRASALYLVKNILSFFLALITLFAAFPYPFVPIQLTLISALTIGVPSFFLALEPNHDLVKGKFLHNVLRRAFPGGLTAIFVILFAELFVYTFDLTLAELSTICVILMAVNGLMVIYYAARPLDAKRLVLLVAM
;
A
#
# COMPACT_ATOMS: atom_id res chain seq x y z
N GLN A 1 23.09 4.79 1.32
CA GLN A 1 22.62 4.62 2.70
C GLN A 1 23.80 4.32 3.62
N ILE A 2 23.74 4.84 4.86
CA ILE A 2 24.73 4.56 5.90
C ILE A 2 24.31 3.28 6.62
N PRO A 3 25.13 2.21 6.57
CA PRO A 3 24.73 0.88 7.05
C PRO A 3 24.85 0.69 8.57
N ALA A 4 25.68 1.49 9.24
CA ALA A 4 25.96 1.36 10.68
C ALA A 4 26.37 2.72 11.27
N ASP A 5 26.29 2.87 12.60
CA ASP A 5 26.67 4.11 13.26
C ASP A 5 28.17 4.18 13.52
N GLY A 6 28.72 5.38 13.44
CA GLY A 6 30.12 5.60 13.78
C GLY A 6 30.66 6.96 13.40
N PRO A 7 31.82 7.36 13.95
CA PRO A 7 32.40 8.66 13.69
C PRO A 7 33.08 8.72 12.32
N VAL A 8 32.95 9.88 11.67
CA VAL A 8 33.74 10.25 10.49
C VAL A 8 35.23 10.39 10.91
N LEU A 9 36.11 9.72 10.19
CA LEU A 9 37.57 9.78 10.44
C LEU A 9 38.25 10.81 9.53
N THR A 10 37.86 10.83 8.25
CA THR A 10 38.44 11.76 7.24
C THR A 10 37.40 12.07 6.16
N GLY A 11 37.54 13.27 5.57
CA GLY A 11 36.63 13.75 4.53
C GLY A 11 35.44 14.51 5.11
N GLN A 12 34.59 15.02 4.23
CA GLN A 12 33.37 15.74 4.57
C GLN A 12 32.21 15.20 3.74
N VAL A 13 31.03 15.02 4.36
CA VAL A 13 29.87 14.45 3.71
C VAL A 13 28.60 15.17 4.17
N GLN A 14 27.69 15.42 3.24
CA GLN A 14 26.34 15.87 3.55
C GLN A 14 25.41 14.67 3.62
N VAL A 15 24.69 14.55 4.72
CA VAL A 15 23.78 13.45 4.99
C VAL A 15 22.35 13.96 5.20
N ASN A 16 21.38 13.19 4.73
CA ASN A 16 19.98 13.37 5.07
C ASN A 16 19.64 12.46 6.26
N GLU A 17 19.28 13.09 7.38
CA GLU A 17 18.89 12.43 8.61
C GLU A 17 17.37 12.50 8.86
N ALA A 18 16.57 12.82 7.81
CA ALA A 18 15.12 13.02 7.94
C ALA A 18 14.37 11.85 8.55
N LEU A 19 14.84 10.61 8.32
CA LEU A 19 14.28 9.41 8.95
C LEU A 19 14.47 9.37 10.47
N ILE A 20 15.49 10.08 10.96
CA ILE A 20 15.94 10.02 12.34
C ILE A 20 15.45 11.24 13.10
N THR A 21 15.65 12.42 12.53
CA THR A 21 15.34 13.71 13.15
C THR A 21 13.97 14.26 12.75
N GLY A 22 13.41 13.78 11.64
CA GLY A 22 12.20 14.34 11.02
C GLY A 22 12.47 15.62 10.20
N GLU A 23 13.71 16.11 10.16
CA GLU A 23 14.12 17.32 9.43
C GLU A 23 14.74 16.92 8.09
N ALA A 24 14.27 17.52 7.01
CA ALA A 24 14.70 17.20 5.65
C ALA A 24 16.00 17.90 5.23
N ASP A 25 16.50 18.81 6.06
CA ASP A 25 17.70 19.58 5.74
C ASP A 25 18.95 18.70 5.77
N ALA A 26 19.83 18.95 4.78
CA ALA A 26 21.10 18.26 4.69
C ALA A 26 22.04 18.70 5.83
N VAL A 27 22.49 17.74 6.62
CA VAL A 27 23.45 17.98 7.72
C VAL A 27 24.86 17.69 7.21
N THR A 28 25.75 18.66 7.33
CA THR A 28 27.18 18.46 7.01
C THR A 28 27.86 17.76 8.16
N LYS A 29 28.57 16.65 7.88
CA LYS A 29 29.36 15.88 8.84
C LYS A 29 30.84 16.00 8.52
N GLU A 30 31.61 16.33 9.53
CA GLU A 30 33.06 16.53 9.49
C GLU A 30 33.79 15.47 10.33
N PRO A 31 35.14 15.36 10.27
CA PRO A 31 35.87 14.42 11.11
C PRO A 31 35.56 14.60 12.60
N GLY A 32 35.11 13.53 13.25
CA GLY A 32 34.62 13.50 14.64
C GLY A 32 33.12 13.45 14.78
N ASP A 33 32.33 13.84 13.77
CA ASP A 33 30.88 13.78 13.80
C ASP A 33 30.37 12.34 13.63
N GLN A 34 29.25 12.04 14.27
CA GLN A 34 28.61 10.74 14.19
C GLN A 34 27.74 10.63 12.93
N LEU A 35 27.98 9.56 12.17
CA LEU A 35 27.06 9.08 11.14
C LEU A 35 26.08 8.10 11.79
N LEU A 36 24.82 8.22 11.44
CA LEU A 36 23.75 7.37 11.95
C LEU A 36 23.25 6.41 10.87
N SER A 37 23.12 5.14 11.22
CA SER A 37 22.56 4.11 10.35
C SER A 37 21.12 4.49 9.93
N GLY A 38 20.79 4.22 8.67
CA GLY A 38 19.49 4.60 8.09
C GLY A 38 19.47 6.00 7.47
N SER A 39 20.43 6.87 7.74
CA SER A 39 20.61 8.13 7.01
C SER A 39 21.24 7.90 5.63
N PHE A 40 21.16 8.92 4.77
CA PHE A 40 21.63 8.84 3.38
C PHE A 40 22.65 9.91 3.08
N VAL A 41 23.71 9.51 2.39
CA VAL A 41 24.68 10.46 1.85
C VAL A 41 24.06 11.18 0.65
N ILE A 42 24.00 12.50 0.70
CA ILE A 42 23.50 13.36 -0.38
C ILE A 42 24.65 13.76 -1.30
N SER A 43 25.78 14.15 -0.69
CA SER A 43 26.96 14.60 -1.44
C SER A 43 28.24 14.44 -0.61
N GLY A 44 29.39 14.43 -1.27
CA GLY A 44 30.71 14.30 -0.65
C GLY A 44 31.12 12.83 -0.44
N LYS A 45 32.34 12.64 0.07
CA LYS A 45 32.93 11.33 0.38
C LYS A 45 33.66 11.43 1.73
N CYS A 46 33.45 10.43 2.59
CA CYS A 46 34.16 10.32 3.85
C CYS A 46 34.59 8.88 4.13
N ARG A 47 35.51 8.71 5.07
CA ARG A 47 35.82 7.44 5.72
C ARG A 47 35.33 7.50 7.16
N ALA A 48 34.58 6.51 7.60
CA ALA A 48 34.05 6.41 8.94
C ALA A 48 34.42 5.07 9.56
N ARG A 49 34.49 5.03 10.88
CA ARG A 49 34.64 3.78 11.64
C ARG A 49 33.26 3.31 12.08
N MET A 50 32.92 2.07 11.81
CA MET A 50 31.65 1.47 12.24
C MET A 50 31.78 1.00 13.69
N ASP A 51 31.14 1.72 14.62
CA ASP A 51 31.21 1.44 16.06
C ASP A 51 29.98 0.66 16.56
N GLN A 52 28.77 0.93 16.01
CA GLN A 52 27.55 0.25 16.40
C GLN A 52 26.91 -0.42 15.16
N VAL A 53 26.83 -1.74 15.21
CA VAL A 53 26.37 -2.57 14.09
C VAL A 53 25.21 -3.49 14.50
N GLY A 54 24.42 -3.92 13.52
CA GLY A 54 23.31 -4.87 13.76
C GLY A 54 22.26 -4.31 14.72
N ALA A 55 21.94 -5.07 15.78
CA ALA A 55 20.91 -4.69 16.76
C ALA A 55 21.24 -3.43 17.58
N ASP A 56 22.53 -3.09 17.68
CA ASP A 56 22.99 -1.94 18.44
C ASP A 56 22.97 -0.65 17.62
N SER A 57 22.77 -0.73 16.30
CA SER A 57 22.65 0.44 15.45
C SER A 57 21.41 1.25 15.76
N TYR A 58 21.46 2.55 15.50
CA TYR A 58 20.38 3.49 15.76
C TYR A 58 19.09 3.11 14.99
N ALA A 59 19.20 2.79 13.70
CA ALA A 59 18.06 2.36 12.89
C ALA A 59 17.41 1.09 13.44
N SER A 60 18.20 0.12 13.91
CA SER A 60 17.66 -1.11 14.51
C SER A 60 16.95 -0.83 15.83
N LYS A 61 17.52 0.03 16.69
CA LYS A 61 16.87 0.45 17.95
C LYS A 61 15.55 1.19 17.68
N LEU A 62 15.53 2.07 16.68
CA LEU A 62 14.31 2.78 16.28
C LEU A 62 13.24 1.80 15.76
N THR A 63 13.65 0.84 14.93
CA THR A 63 12.75 -0.20 14.39
C THR A 63 12.21 -1.10 15.50
N LEU A 64 13.04 -1.48 16.48
CA LEU A 64 12.61 -2.26 17.63
C LEU A 64 11.68 -1.48 18.56
N ALA A 65 11.93 -0.17 18.76
CA ALA A 65 11.04 0.70 19.51
C ALA A 65 9.68 0.86 18.78
N ALA A 66 9.71 1.07 17.46
CA ALA A 66 8.50 1.15 16.65
C ALA A 66 7.70 -0.17 16.63
N LYS A 67 8.38 -1.33 16.75
CA LYS A 67 7.70 -2.63 16.89
C LYS A 67 7.14 -2.90 18.27
N LYS A 68 7.60 -2.20 19.31
CA LYS A 68 7.06 -2.30 20.69
C LYS A 68 5.79 -1.47 20.89
N ASP A 69 5.66 -0.36 20.17
CA ASP A 69 4.45 0.44 20.14
C ASP A 69 3.52 -0.13 19.07
N ASP A 70 2.51 -0.89 19.51
CA ASP A 70 1.47 -1.52 18.71
C ASP A 70 2.01 -2.40 17.57
N GLY A 71 2.07 -3.69 17.81
CA GLY A 71 2.19 -4.68 16.71
C GLY A 71 1.12 -4.39 15.65
N PRO A 72 1.33 -4.81 14.38
CA PRO A 72 0.46 -4.47 13.26
C PRO A 72 -0.98 -4.69 13.69
N GLY A 73 -1.76 -3.61 13.71
CA GLY A 73 -3.13 -3.63 14.18
C GLY A 73 -3.89 -4.71 13.44
N LYS A 74 -4.54 -5.64 14.16
CA LYS A 74 -5.36 -6.68 13.51
C LYS A 74 -6.31 -6.01 12.55
N SER A 75 -6.47 -6.57 11.35
CA SER A 75 -7.42 -6.09 10.35
C SER A 75 -8.85 -6.00 10.92
N GLU A 76 -9.71 -5.18 10.35
CA GLU A 76 -11.10 -5.03 10.78
C GLU A 76 -11.83 -6.38 10.75
N MET A 77 -11.58 -7.17 9.71
CA MET A 77 -12.12 -8.51 9.57
C MET A 77 -11.65 -9.43 10.72
N MET A 78 -10.34 -9.47 11.00
CA MET A 78 -9.78 -10.32 12.06
C MET A 78 -10.27 -9.88 13.45
N ARG A 79 -10.36 -8.57 13.71
CA ARG A 79 -10.95 -8.05 14.95
C ARG A 79 -12.42 -8.44 15.10
N SER A 80 -13.17 -8.38 14.00
CA SER A 80 -14.58 -8.77 13.97
C SER A 80 -14.76 -10.26 14.25
N LEU A 81 -13.91 -11.12 13.67
CA LEU A 81 -13.93 -12.57 13.91
C LEU A 81 -13.52 -12.89 15.35
N ASP A 82 -12.46 -12.27 15.88
CA ASP A 82 -12.04 -12.46 17.27
C ASP A 82 -13.15 -12.04 18.24
N SER A 83 -13.84 -10.93 17.96
CA SER A 83 -14.95 -10.44 18.78
C SER A 83 -16.14 -11.42 18.77
N LEU A 84 -16.46 -11.96 17.59
CA LEU A 84 -17.52 -12.96 17.43
C LEU A 84 -17.18 -14.25 18.20
N ILE A 85 -15.95 -14.77 18.05
CA ILE A 85 -15.51 -15.98 18.76
C ILE A 85 -15.53 -15.76 20.28
N ARG A 86 -15.06 -14.62 20.75
CA ARG A 86 -15.08 -14.26 22.16
C ARG A 86 -16.51 -14.18 22.72
N PHE A 87 -17.43 -13.55 21.97
CA PHE A 87 -18.84 -13.48 22.34
C PHE A 87 -19.45 -14.89 22.44
N ILE A 88 -19.25 -15.73 21.43
CA ILE A 88 -19.72 -17.13 21.43
C ILE A 88 -19.13 -17.89 22.61
N GLY A 89 -17.82 -17.79 22.87
CA GLY A 89 -17.15 -18.47 23.99
C GLY A 89 -17.71 -18.08 25.38
N ILE A 90 -18.04 -16.81 25.58
CA ILE A 90 -18.64 -16.34 26.83
C ILE A 90 -20.06 -16.89 27.00
N VAL A 91 -20.85 -16.92 25.93
CA VAL A 91 -22.26 -17.32 25.96
C VAL A 91 -22.42 -18.84 26.01
N LEU A 92 -21.48 -19.58 25.42
CA LEU A 92 -21.52 -21.05 25.30
C LEU A 92 -21.54 -21.75 26.66
N ILE A 93 -20.77 -21.27 27.65
CA ILE A 93 -20.69 -21.90 28.98
C ILE A 93 -22.01 -21.85 29.73
N PRO A 94 -22.64 -20.68 29.95
CA PRO A 94 -23.92 -20.60 30.68
C PRO A 94 -25.06 -21.30 29.94
N ILE A 95 -25.14 -21.19 28.61
CA ILE A 95 -26.17 -21.91 27.82
C ILE A 95 -25.98 -23.42 27.93
N GLY A 96 -24.73 -23.91 27.81
CA GLY A 96 -24.44 -25.34 27.93
C GLY A 96 -24.83 -25.90 29.31
N ALA A 97 -24.48 -25.20 30.38
CA ALA A 97 -24.85 -25.59 31.72
C ALA A 97 -26.38 -25.61 31.94
N ALA A 98 -27.05 -24.57 31.45
CA ALA A 98 -28.52 -24.47 31.55
C ALA A 98 -29.24 -25.52 30.71
N LEU A 99 -28.78 -25.82 29.48
CA LEU A 99 -29.32 -26.88 28.63
C LEU A 99 -29.14 -28.26 29.26
N PHE A 100 -27.94 -28.57 29.74
CA PHE A 100 -27.68 -29.83 30.40
C PHE A 100 -28.57 -29.99 31.63
N TYR A 101 -28.70 -28.97 32.48
CA TYR A 101 -29.58 -28.99 33.63
C TYR A 101 -31.04 -29.20 33.22
N ASN A 102 -31.54 -28.48 32.24
CA ASN A 102 -32.91 -28.60 31.77
C ASN A 102 -33.21 -29.99 31.20
N GLN A 103 -32.32 -30.56 30.41
CA GLN A 103 -32.51 -31.87 29.79
C GLN A 103 -32.37 -33.01 30.79
N PHE A 104 -31.42 -32.92 31.72
CA PHE A 104 -31.18 -33.97 32.72
C PHE A 104 -32.19 -33.94 33.86
N VAL A 105 -32.56 -32.78 34.37
CA VAL A 105 -33.40 -32.65 35.55
C VAL A 105 -34.89 -32.45 35.20
N ASN A 106 -35.20 -31.57 34.22
CA ASN A 106 -36.58 -31.22 33.93
C ASN A 106 -37.23 -32.14 32.89
N GLN A 107 -36.44 -32.65 31.90
CA GLN A 107 -36.94 -33.53 30.84
C GLN A 107 -36.66 -35.01 31.10
N ASP A 108 -35.89 -35.33 32.12
CA ASP A 108 -35.53 -36.69 32.56
C ASP A 108 -35.00 -37.61 31.42
N LEU A 109 -34.21 -37.03 30.49
CA LEU A 109 -33.70 -37.73 29.32
C LEU A 109 -32.57 -38.74 29.62
N GLY A 110 -32.15 -38.86 30.86
CA GLY A 110 -31.00 -39.63 31.26
C GLY A 110 -29.65 -38.97 30.91
N LEU A 111 -28.59 -39.39 31.59
CA LEU A 111 -27.28 -38.73 31.51
C LEU A 111 -26.69 -38.76 30.08
N GLN A 112 -26.72 -39.92 29.41
CA GLN A 112 -26.12 -40.08 28.09
C GLN A 112 -26.77 -39.16 27.05
N GLN A 113 -28.10 -39.15 27.01
CA GLN A 113 -28.84 -38.37 26.02
C GLN A 113 -28.73 -36.86 26.29
N SER A 114 -28.77 -36.45 27.57
CA SER A 114 -28.57 -35.05 27.97
C SER A 114 -27.20 -34.52 27.59
N VAL A 115 -26.12 -35.31 27.76
CA VAL A 115 -24.78 -34.97 27.32
C VAL A 115 -24.69 -34.84 25.79
N VAL A 116 -25.21 -35.84 25.05
CA VAL A 116 -25.15 -35.84 23.57
C VAL A 116 -25.89 -34.65 22.98
N SER A 117 -27.10 -34.38 23.46
CA SER A 117 -27.90 -33.23 22.98
C SER A 117 -27.29 -31.88 23.33
N THR A 118 -26.77 -31.75 24.55
CA THR A 118 -26.08 -30.51 24.95
C THR A 118 -24.83 -30.28 24.11
N VAL A 119 -24.00 -31.31 23.91
CA VAL A 119 -22.80 -31.23 23.07
C VAL A 119 -23.18 -30.90 21.61
N ALA A 120 -24.25 -31.50 21.06
CA ALA A 120 -24.73 -31.16 19.72
C ALA A 120 -25.09 -29.67 19.58
N ALA A 121 -25.84 -29.13 20.55
CA ALA A 121 -26.20 -27.71 20.57
C ALA A 121 -24.95 -26.81 20.63
N LEU A 122 -23.98 -27.11 21.51
CA LEU A 122 -22.76 -26.34 21.68
C LEU A 122 -21.88 -26.37 20.42
N ILE A 123 -21.64 -27.54 19.82
CA ILE A 123 -20.90 -27.68 18.55
C ILE A 123 -21.59 -26.89 17.43
N GLY A 124 -22.90 -26.91 17.38
CA GLY A 124 -23.68 -26.14 16.41
C GLY A 124 -23.44 -24.63 16.50
N MET A 125 -23.16 -24.10 17.70
CA MET A 125 -22.93 -22.69 17.95
C MET A 125 -21.50 -22.22 17.56
N ILE A 126 -20.54 -23.11 17.41
CA ILE A 126 -19.14 -22.78 17.10
C ILE A 126 -18.93 -22.69 15.58
N PRO A 127 -18.39 -21.58 15.04
CA PRO A 127 -18.07 -21.46 13.61
C PRO A 127 -16.75 -22.15 13.26
N GLU A 128 -16.69 -23.48 13.35
CA GLU A 128 -15.45 -24.29 13.34
C GLU A 128 -14.54 -24.05 12.13
N GLY A 129 -15.09 -23.94 10.93
CA GLY A 129 -14.30 -23.80 9.71
C GLY A 129 -13.96 -22.38 9.30
N LEU A 130 -14.57 -21.38 9.95
CA LEU A 130 -14.49 -20.00 9.48
C LEU A 130 -13.08 -19.42 9.60
N PHE A 131 -12.41 -19.64 10.71
CA PHE A 131 -11.05 -19.16 10.94
C PHE A 131 -10.04 -19.85 10.01
N LEU A 132 -10.17 -21.18 9.87
CA LEU A 132 -9.32 -21.96 8.97
C LEU A 132 -9.48 -21.50 7.51
N LEU A 133 -10.72 -21.33 7.05
CA LEU A 133 -11.00 -20.88 5.69
C LEU A 133 -10.41 -19.47 5.43
N THR A 134 -10.56 -18.57 6.40
CA THR A 134 -10.01 -17.22 6.32
C THR A 134 -8.48 -17.25 6.22
N SER A 135 -7.83 -18.03 7.06
CA SER A 135 -6.37 -18.19 7.07
C SER A 135 -5.85 -18.79 5.77
N VAL A 136 -6.51 -19.83 5.26
CA VAL A 136 -6.16 -20.47 3.98
C VAL A 136 -6.39 -19.50 2.80
N ALA A 137 -7.51 -18.78 2.77
CA ALA A 137 -7.80 -17.81 1.72
C ALA A 137 -6.76 -16.68 1.67
N LEU A 138 -6.36 -16.15 2.83
CA LEU A 138 -5.29 -15.15 2.92
C LEU A 138 -3.93 -15.73 2.49
N ALA A 139 -3.59 -16.93 2.92
CA ALA A 139 -2.33 -17.58 2.53
C ALA A 139 -2.25 -17.81 1.00
N VAL A 140 -3.34 -18.28 0.38
CA VAL A 140 -3.43 -18.43 -1.08
C VAL A 140 -3.28 -17.08 -1.78
N SER A 141 -3.85 -16.02 -1.21
CA SER A 141 -3.71 -14.67 -1.76
C SER A 141 -2.26 -14.18 -1.69
N VAL A 142 -1.55 -14.39 -0.59
CA VAL A 142 -0.12 -14.07 -0.47
C VAL A 142 0.69 -14.78 -1.56
N VAL A 143 0.45 -16.07 -1.79
CA VAL A 143 1.12 -16.83 -2.86
C VAL A 143 0.83 -16.25 -4.25
N ARG A 144 -0.43 -15.90 -4.54
CA ARG A 144 -0.82 -15.29 -5.82
C ARG A 144 -0.19 -13.91 -6.03
N LEU A 145 -0.12 -13.10 -4.98
CA LEU A 145 0.53 -11.79 -5.03
C LEU A 145 2.04 -11.91 -5.20
N ALA A 146 2.67 -12.88 -4.55
CA ALA A 146 4.08 -13.21 -4.77
C ALA A 146 4.37 -13.64 -6.23
N GLN A 147 3.47 -14.43 -6.84
CA GLN A 147 3.56 -14.78 -8.28
C GLN A 147 3.43 -13.55 -9.19
N ASN A 148 2.71 -12.51 -8.76
CA ASN A 148 2.63 -11.21 -9.42
C ASN A 148 3.73 -10.24 -8.96
N ARG A 149 4.86 -10.75 -8.45
CA ARG A 149 6.03 -9.97 -8.04
C ARG A 149 5.73 -8.90 -7.00
N THR A 150 4.82 -9.20 -6.08
CA THR A 150 4.43 -8.32 -4.99
C THR A 150 4.73 -9.01 -3.66
N LEU A 151 5.58 -8.40 -2.84
CA LEU A 151 5.90 -8.86 -1.49
C LEU A 151 4.96 -8.21 -0.49
N ILE A 152 4.39 -9.02 0.40
CA ILE A 152 3.51 -8.56 1.48
C ILE A 152 4.24 -8.77 2.81
N HIS A 153 4.42 -7.70 3.55
CA HIS A 153 4.99 -7.76 4.91
C HIS A 153 3.91 -8.06 5.96
N GLU A 154 2.68 -7.59 5.73
CA GLU A 154 1.57 -7.74 6.66
C GLU A 154 0.30 -8.23 5.95
N MET A 155 -0.30 -9.32 6.45
CA MET A 155 -1.51 -9.90 5.84
C MET A 155 -2.72 -8.95 5.86
N ASN A 156 -2.79 -8.04 6.83
CA ASN A 156 -3.84 -7.02 6.91
C ASN A 156 -3.82 -6.03 5.74
N ALA A 157 -2.67 -5.83 5.09
CA ALA A 157 -2.57 -4.99 3.90
C ALA A 157 -3.50 -5.44 2.76
N ILE A 158 -3.73 -6.77 2.63
CA ILE A 158 -4.65 -7.32 1.63
C ILE A 158 -6.08 -6.83 1.88
N GLU A 159 -6.52 -6.83 3.14
CA GLU A 159 -7.83 -6.32 3.51
C GLU A 159 -7.93 -4.82 3.30
N THR A 160 -6.94 -4.09 3.77
CA THR A 160 -6.90 -2.62 3.68
C THR A 160 -6.98 -2.19 2.22
N LEU A 161 -6.19 -2.79 1.33
CA LEU A 161 -6.23 -2.51 -0.12
C LEU A 161 -7.60 -2.75 -0.75
N ALA A 162 -8.34 -3.76 -0.29
CA ALA A 162 -9.69 -4.00 -0.78
C ALA A 162 -10.66 -2.86 -0.46
N ARG A 163 -10.38 -2.09 0.58
CA ARG A 163 -11.21 -0.99 1.11
C ARG A 163 -10.72 0.40 0.73
N VAL A 164 -9.52 0.51 0.15
CA VAL A 164 -8.94 1.80 -0.24
C VAL A 164 -9.90 2.56 -1.14
N ASP A 165 -10.18 3.80 -0.74
CA ASP A 165 -10.99 4.77 -1.50
C ASP A 165 -10.19 6.02 -1.87
N VAL A 166 -9.00 6.23 -1.26
CA VAL A 166 -8.06 7.28 -1.66
C VAL A 166 -6.66 6.69 -1.83
N LEU A 167 -6.06 6.96 -3.00
CA LEU A 167 -4.70 6.57 -3.33
C LEU A 167 -3.82 7.82 -3.44
N CYS A 168 -2.93 8.00 -2.48
CA CYS A 168 -1.90 9.02 -2.51
C CYS A 168 -0.68 8.48 -3.26
N VAL A 169 -0.24 9.17 -4.31
CA VAL A 169 0.92 8.78 -5.11
C VAL A 169 2.01 9.83 -5.06
N ASP A 170 3.27 9.42 -4.87
CA ASP A 170 4.38 10.30 -5.19
C ASP A 170 4.56 10.39 -6.72
N LYS A 171 5.00 11.54 -7.21
CA LYS A 171 5.23 11.75 -8.64
C LYS A 171 6.35 10.85 -9.16
N THR A 172 7.52 10.95 -8.53
CA THR A 172 8.75 10.30 -8.96
C THR A 172 8.73 8.82 -8.62
N GLY A 173 9.22 7.96 -9.50
CA GLY A 173 9.23 6.52 -9.28
C GLY A 173 7.87 5.82 -9.36
N THR A 174 6.74 6.53 -9.17
CA THR A 174 5.37 5.98 -9.24
C THR A 174 4.66 6.39 -10.53
N VAL A 175 4.37 7.67 -10.72
CA VAL A 175 3.72 8.21 -11.95
C VAL A 175 4.72 8.23 -13.09
N THR A 176 5.96 8.64 -12.79
CA THR A 176 7.06 8.68 -13.74
C THR A 176 8.05 7.53 -13.50
N SER A 177 8.89 7.26 -14.49
CA SER A 177 10.05 6.39 -14.30
C SER A 177 11.02 7.02 -13.27
N PRO A 178 11.68 6.22 -12.41
CA PRO A 178 12.72 6.73 -11.54
C PRO A 178 13.95 7.22 -12.32
N GLN A 179 14.16 6.68 -13.53
CA GLN A 179 15.29 7.06 -14.38
C GLN A 179 14.98 8.36 -15.12
N MET A 180 15.84 9.33 -14.91
CA MET A 180 15.84 10.59 -15.66
C MET A 180 16.43 10.39 -17.06
N GLN A 181 15.94 11.12 -18.04
CA GLN A 181 16.44 11.10 -19.42
C GLN A 181 16.68 12.51 -19.93
N VAL A 182 17.69 12.68 -20.79
CA VAL A 182 17.85 13.91 -21.54
C VAL A 182 16.87 13.88 -22.72
N ARG A 183 15.83 14.68 -22.63
CA ARG A 183 14.80 14.84 -23.67
C ARG A 183 15.37 15.55 -24.90
N GLU A 184 16.00 16.69 -24.67
CA GLU A 184 16.41 17.61 -25.71
C GLU A 184 17.68 18.37 -25.28
N VAL A 185 18.51 18.73 -26.24
CA VAL A 185 19.63 19.66 -26.08
C VAL A 185 19.36 20.83 -26.99
N VAL A 186 19.31 22.04 -26.43
CA VAL A 186 18.99 23.26 -27.16
C VAL A 186 20.24 24.16 -27.22
N PRO A 187 20.97 24.18 -28.34
CA PRO A 187 22.08 25.11 -28.51
C PRO A 187 21.60 26.56 -28.37
N LEU A 188 22.33 27.38 -27.67
CA LEU A 188 21.99 28.80 -27.48
C LEU A 188 22.48 29.66 -28.63
N ASP A 189 23.64 29.31 -29.18
CA ASP A 189 24.21 29.90 -30.40
C ASP A 189 24.81 28.77 -31.27
N PRO A 190 24.02 28.24 -32.22
CA PRO A 190 24.44 27.12 -33.08
C PRO A 190 25.61 27.46 -34.04
N GLU A 191 25.85 28.76 -34.31
CA GLU A 191 26.95 29.20 -35.16
C GLU A 191 28.28 29.12 -34.41
N SER A 192 28.26 29.38 -33.11
CA SER A 192 29.46 29.35 -32.26
C SER A 192 29.71 27.99 -31.60
N CYS A 193 28.68 27.18 -31.37
CA CYS A 193 28.77 25.87 -30.74
C CYS A 193 27.73 24.91 -31.33
N SER A 194 28.20 24.01 -32.16
CA SER A 194 27.32 23.02 -32.82
C SER A 194 26.89 21.90 -31.88
N GLU A 195 25.87 21.13 -32.28
CA GLU A 195 25.46 19.93 -31.51
C GLU A 195 26.57 18.89 -31.35
N THR A 196 27.50 18.82 -32.35
CA THR A 196 28.66 17.94 -32.29
C THR A 196 29.65 18.42 -31.22
N ASP A 197 29.89 19.75 -31.13
CA ASP A 197 30.74 20.32 -30.11
C ASP A 197 30.17 20.09 -28.71
N ILE A 198 28.84 20.26 -28.54
CA ILE A 198 28.17 19.99 -27.27
C ILE A 198 28.31 18.53 -26.88
N THR A 199 28.17 17.61 -27.83
CA THR A 199 28.35 16.17 -27.62
C THR A 199 29.77 15.85 -27.15
N ASP A 200 30.77 16.42 -27.82
CA ASP A 200 32.17 16.24 -27.45
C ASP A 200 32.50 16.84 -26.07
N ILE A 201 31.98 18.03 -25.78
CA ILE A 201 32.14 18.68 -24.48
C ILE A 201 31.56 17.84 -23.36
N LEU A 202 30.28 17.39 -23.49
CA LEU A 202 29.61 16.60 -22.46
C LEU A 202 30.24 15.21 -22.29
N GLY A 203 30.65 14.59 -23.39
CA GLY A 203 31.35 13.32 -23.34
C GLY A 203 32.74 13.42 -22.71
N ALA A 204 33.50 14.52 -22.96
CA ALA A 204 34.76 14.79 -22.27
C ALA A 204 34.55 15.14 -20.80
N PHE A 205 33.51 15.91 -20.48
CA PHE A 205 33.13 16.32 -19.13
C PHE A 205 32.89 15.13 -18.22
N TYR A 206 32.00 14.21 -18.63
CA TYR A 206 31.63 13.03 -17.82
C TYR A 206 32.66 11.88 -17.92
N ARG A 207 33.69 12.02 -18.73
CA ARG A 207 34.87 11.15 -18.69
C ARG A 207 35.78 11.47 -17.52
N VAL A 208 35.85 12.77 -17.11
CA VAL A 208 36.65 13.25 -15.99
C VAL A 208 35.88 13.22 -14.68
N LEU A 209 34.63 13.63 -14.72
CA LEU A 209 33.75 13.70 -13.55
C LEU A 209 32.85 12.47 -13.48
N ASP A 210 33.03 11.63 -12.46
CA ASP A 210 32.13 10.50 -12.21
C ASP A 210 30.70 11.01 -11.94
N PRO A 211 29.67 10.46 -12.62
CA PRO A 211 28.28 10.85 -12.39
C PRO A 211 27.80 10.33 -11.03
N ASP A 212 27.66 11.21 -10.07
CA ASP A 212 27.34 10.92 -8.66
C ASP A 212 25.83 11.02 -8.35
N ASN A 213 25.03 11.52 -9.29
CA ASN A 213 23.57 11.66 -9.13
C ASN A 213 22.84 11.30 -10.42
N ASP A 214 21.51 11.07 -10.33
CA ASP A 214 20.70 10.59 -11.45
C ASP A 214 20.65 11.56 -12.65
N THR A 215 20.76 12.86 -12.39
CA THR A 215 20.85 13.89 -13.44
C THR A 215 22.17 13.76 -14.22
N ALA A 216 23.28 13.61 -13.52
CA ALA A 216 24.60 13.42 -14.11
C ALA A 216 24.67 12.09 -14.88
N LYS A 217 24.09 11.00 -14.33
CA LYS A 217 24.00 9.71 -15.00
C LYS A 217 23.21 9.81 -16.30
N ALA A 218 22.05 10.47 -16.29
CA ALA A 218 21.22 10.64 -17.48
C ALA A 218 21.96 11.38 -18.61
N ILE A 219 22.78 12.37 -18.26
CA ILE A 219 23.60 13.09 -19.25
C ILE A 219 24.77 12.21 -19.73
N ALA A 220 25.49 11.56 -18.81
CA ALA A 220 26.58 10.65 -19.15
C ALA A 220 26.13 9.49 -20.05
N ASP A 221 24.96 8.91 -19.78
CA ASP A 221 24.38 7.83 -20.60
C ASP A 221 24.01 8.31 -22.02
N LYS A 222 23.55 9.54 -22.16
CA LYS A 222 23.23 10.16 -23.45
C LYS A 222 24.50 10.44 -24.26
N PHE A 223 25.60 10.82 -23.58
CA PHE A 223 26.88 11.23 -24.18
C PHE A 223 28.04 10.36 -23.69
N PRO A 224 28.03 9.04 -23.97
CA PRO A 224 28.99 8.09 -23.39
C PRO A 224 30.41 8.20 -23.98
N ARG A 225 30.58 8.91 -25.10
CA ARG A 225 31.85 9.06 -25.80
C ARG A 225 32.19 10.52 -26.00
N GLY A 226 33.39 10.88 -25.60
CA GLY A 226 33.94 12.20 -25.84
C GLY A 226 35.47 12.14 -25.99
N PRO A 227 36.09 13.19 -26.54
CA PRO A 227 37.52 13.29 -26.68
C PRO A 227 38.21 13.27 -25.31
N GLY A 228 39.40 12.66 -25.26
CA GLY A 228 40.22 12.62 -24.03
C GLY A 228 41.01 13.90 -23.86
N TRP A 229 40.35 15.01 -23.64
CA TRP A 229 41.02 16.26 -23.38
C TRP A 229 41.78 16.24 -22.05
N PRO A 230 43.00 16.73 -22.00
CA PRO A 230 43.74 16.83 -20.74
C PRO A 230 43.07 17.85 -19.81
N ASP A 231 42.88 17.45 -18.55
CA ASP A 231 42.23 18.27 -17.52
C ASP A 231 43.18 18.74 -16.42
N ARG A 232 42.80 19.78 -15.70
CA ARG A 232 43.44 20.31 -14.48
C ARG A 232 42.68 19.97 -13.21
N GLY A 233 41.64 19.13 -13.32
CA GLY A 233 40.81 18.72 -12.23
C GLY A 233 39.34 19.14 -12.38
N ALA A 234 38.48 18.52 -11.58
CA ALA A 234 37.04 18.74 -11.58
C ALA A 234 36.54 19.32 -10.28
N VAL A 235 35.47 20.10 -10.35
CA VAL A 235 34.69 20.58 -9.20
C VAL A 235 33.40 19.76 -9.16
N PRO A 236 33.21 18.91 -8.12
CA PRO A 236 32.03 18.09 -8.00
C PRO A 236 30.77 18.93 -7.70
N PHE A 237 29.62 18.39 -7.99
CA PHE A 237 28.33 19.00 -7.66
C PHE A 237 28.16 19.12 -6.14
N THR A 238 27.64 20.26 -5.70
CA THR A 238 27.18 20.45 -4.32
C THR A 238 25.76 21.02 -4.29
N SER A 239 25.04 20.74 -3.22
CA SER A 239 23.68 21.30 -3.03
C SER A 239 23.68 22.82 -2.83
N ALA A 240 24.83 23.41 -2.43
CA ALA A 240 24.98 24.84 -2.25
C ALA A 240 25.23 25.58 -3.57
N THR A 241 26.10 25.03 -4.43
CA THR A 241 26.46 25.64 -5.72
C THR A 241 25.49 25.30 -6.85
N LYS A 242 24.84 24.12 -6.80
CA LYS A 242 23.92 23.61 -7.82
C LYS A 242 24.54 23.44 -9.21
N TRP A 243 25.85 23.35 -9.31
CA TRP A 243 26.60 23.10 -10.53
C TRP A 243 27.84 22.24 -10.26
N SER A 244 28.37 21.64 -11.31
CA SER A 244 29.65 20.94 -11.38
C SER A 244 30.48 21.50 -12.53
N ALA A 245 31.82 21.38 -12.48
CA ALA A 245 32.69 21.89 -13.52
C ALA A 245 33.90 20.99 -13.75
N VAL A 246 34.46 21.06 -14.97
CA VAL A 246 35.75 20.45 -15.31
C VAL A 246 36.64 21.49 -15.95
N ASN A 247 37.85 21.67 -15.40
CA ASN A 247 38.86 22.56 -15.94
C ASN A 247 39.73 21.81 -16.95
N PHE A 248 39.67 22.17 -18.23
CA PHE A 248 40.49 21.57 -19.28
C PHE A 248 41.72 22.46 -19.60
N LEU A 249 42.82 21.81 -19.93
CA LEU A 249 44.00 22.51 -20.46
C LEU A 249 43.64 23.14 -21.82
N ASP A 250 43.99 24.39 -22.03
CA ASP A 250 43.83 25.16 -23.29
C ASP A 250 42.37 25.42 -23.73
N ARG A 251 41.35 25.08 -22.90
CA ARG A 251 39.91 25.26 -23.23
C ARG A 251 39.10 25.98 -22.12
N GLY A 252 39.77 26.34 -20.99
CA GLY A 252 39.05 26.88 -19.83
C GLY A 252 38.22 25.81 -19.10
N ALA A 253 37.22 26.24 -18.40
CA ALA A 253 36.32 25.34 -17.67
C ALA A 253 34.95 25.24 -18.35
N TYR A 254 34.42 24.01 -18.42
CA TYR A 254 33.03 23.80 -18.73
C TYR A 254 32.24 23.54 -17.44
N VAL A 255 31.03 24.07 -17.38
CA VAL A 255 30.17 24.06 -16.19
C VAL A 255 28.81 23.53 -16.58
N VAL A 256 28.27 22.59 -15.79
CA VAL A 256 26.91 22.04 -15.96
C VAL A 256 26.14 22.19 -14.66
N GLY A 257 25.00 22.86 -14.69
CA GLY A 257 24.18 23.04 -13.49
C GLY A 257 22.95 23.92 -13.69
N ALA A 258 22.36 24.36 -12.59
CA ALA A 258 21.16 25.19 -12.60
C ALA A 258 21.49 26.58 -13.18
N PRO A 259 20.75 27.03 -14.22
CA PRO A 259 21.05 28.29 -14.93
C PRO A 259 21.12 29.50 -14.02
N GLU A 260 20.23 29.61 -13.05
CA GLU A 260 20.14 30.71 -12.08
C GLU A 260 21.37 30.78 -11.15
N TYR A 261 22.02 29.65 -10.86
CA TYR A 261 23.24 29.60 -10.03
C TYR A 261 24.52 29.87 -10.84
N ILE A 262 24.51 29.51 -12.13
CA ILE A 262 25.65 29.72 -13.03
C ILE A 262 25.69 31.19 -13.50
N LEU A 263 24.55 31.75 -13.87
CA LEU A 263 24.47 33.09 -14.47
C LEU A 263 24.15 34.21 -13.47
N GLY A 264 23.59 33.87 -12.28
CA GLY A 264 23.21 34.87 -11.30
C GLY A 264 22.22 35.91 -11.86
N GLN A 265 22.63 37.18 -11.90
CA GLN A 265 21.79 38.27 -12.41
C GLN A 265 21.52 38.20 -13.93
N ASP A 266 22.41 37.58 -14.71
CA ASP A 266 22.27 37.44 -16.16
C ASP A 266 21.26 36.36 -16.57
N PHE A 267 20.76 35.59 -15.60
CA PHE A 267 19.73 34.56 -15.84
C PHE A 267 18.42 35.11 -16.42
N ALA A 268 18.08 36.37 -16.10
CA ALA A 268 16.85 37.01 -16.58
C ALA A 268 16.71 36.98 -18.14
N ALA A 269 17.84 37.02 -18.85
CA ALA A 269 17.83 36.92 -20.32
C ALA A 269 17.46 35.51 -20.82
N LEU A 270 17.79 34.49 -20.05
CA LEU A 270 17.56 33.09 -20.42
C LEU A 270 16.21 32.53 -19.87
N GLU A 271 15.61 33.19 -18.88
CA GLU A 271 14.40 32.77 -18.20
C GLU A 271 13.23 32.52 -19.18
N LYS A 272 13.05 33.38 -20.18
CA LYS A 272 12.02 33.22 -21.22
C LYS A 272 12.19 31.96 -22.05
N ARG A 273 13.43 31.43 -22.19
CA ARG A 273 13.73 30.19 -22.93
C ARG A 273 13.58 28.95 -22.05
N THR A 274 13.81 29.07 -20.75
CA THR A 274 13.72 27.94 -19.80
C THR A 274 12.31 27.73 -19.25
N ALA A 275 11.53 28.81 -19.07
CA ALA A 275 10.17 28.77 -18.50
C ALA A 275 9.19 27.81 -19.20
N PRO A 276 9.14 27.70 -20.56
CA PRO A 276 8.25 26.75 -21.24
C PRO A 276 8.55 25.29 -20.91
N TYR A 277 9.82 24.93 -20.77
CA TYR A 277 10.24 23.59 -20.40
C TYR A 277 9.94 23.29 -18.93
N ALA A 278 10.21 24.25 -18.05
CA ALA A 278 9.88 24.14 -16.63
C ALA A 278 8.36 23.95 -16.41
N ALA A 279 7.53 24.68 -17.18
CA ALA A 279 6.08 24.52 -17.16
C ALA A 279 5.60 23.14 -17.61
N GLN A 280 6.38 22.46 -18.47
CA GLN A 280 6.11 21.09 -18.90
C GLN A 280 6.63 20.03 -17.93
N GLY A 281 7.24 20.41 -16.83
CA GLY A 281 7.77 19.47 -15.86
C GLY A 281 9.21 19.03 -16.09
N CYS A 282 9.89 19.64 -17.04
CA CYS A 282 11.28 19.33 -17.33
C CYS A 282 12.23 20.05 -16.38
N ARG A 283 13.32 19.39 -16.05
CA ARG A 283 14.47 20.01 -15.41
C ARG A 283 15.36 20.60 -16.50
N VAL A 284 15.64 21.88 -16.41
CA VAL A 284 16.53 22.55 -17.37
C VAL A 284 17.87 22.84 -16.69
N LEU A 285 18.95 22.37 -17.29
CA LEU A 285 20.31 22.69 -16.89
C LEU A 285 20.99 23.50 -17.99
N LEU A 286 21.98 24.27 -17.59
CA LEU A 286 22.82 25.04 -18.47
C LEU A 286 24.20 24.39 -18.61
N LEU A 287 24.65 24.20 -19.84
CA LEU A 287 26.05 24.03 -20.17
C LEU A 287 26.63 25.38 -20.50
N ALA A 288 27.69 25.76 -19.82
CA ALA A 288 28.38 27.01 -20.04
C ALA A 288 29.92 26.83 -20.05
N GLN A 289 30.63 27.77 -20.62
CA GLN A 289 32.10 27.85 -20.59
C GLN A 289 32.55 29.07 -19.79
N CYS A 290 33.67 28.96 -19.07
CA CYS A 290 34.33 30.06 -18.38
C CYS A 290 35.86 29.87 -18.35
N ASP A 291 36.61 30.85 -17.86
CA ASP A 291 38.08 30.77 -17.83
C ASP A 291 38.61 29.73 -16.85
N GLY A 292 37.85 29.47 -15.77
CA GLY A 292 38.20 28.48 -14.75
C GLY A 292 37.11 28.33 -13.70
N ALA A 293 37.09 27.22 -12.96
CA ALA A 293 36.15 26.95 -11.88
C ALA A 293 36.87 26.40 -10.64
N GLU A 294 36.46 26.89 -9.48
CA GLU A 294 36.84 26.42 -8.15
C GLU A 294 35.58 26.18 -7.31
N ILE A 295 35.73 25.53 -6.16
CA ILE A 295 34.57 25.25 -5.28
C ILE A 295 33.88 26.57 -4.91
N GLY A 296 32.62 26.70 -5.35
CA GLY A 296 31.78 27.87 -5.06
C GLY A 296 32.05 29.10 -5.92
N ARG A 297 33.01 29.09 -6.86
CA ARG A 297 33.35 30.26 -7.67
C ARG A 297 33.69 29.89 -9.12
N LEU A 298 33.11 30.66 -10.05
CA LEU A 298 33.46 30.67 -11.47
C LEU A 298 34.34 31.90 -11.77
N HIS A 299 35.36 31.73 -12.62
CA HIS A 299 36.30 32.76 -12.99
C HIS A 299 36.07 33.21 -14.44
N GLY A 300 36.23 34.51 -14.68
CA GLY A 300 36.08 35.11 -16.00
C GLY A 300 34.61 35.30 -16.43
N VAL A 301 34.43 35.43 -17.73
CA VAL A 301 33.10 35.61 -18.33
C VAL A 301 32.45 34.24 -18.53
N VAL A 302 31.23 34.08 -18.04
CA VAL A 302 30.46 32.85 -18.26
C VAL A 302 29.72 32.95 -19.60
N ILE A 303 30.03 32.05 -20.54
CA ILE A 303 29.44 31.99 -21.87
C ILE A 303 28.45 30.83 -21.90
N PRO A 304 27.12 31.08 -21.99
CA PRO A 304 26.12 30.06 -22.13
C PRO A 304 26.24 29.37 -23.49
N LEU A 305 26.29 28.01 -23.51
CA LEU A 305 26.44 27.21 -24.72
C LEU A 305 25.15 26.50 -25.11
N ALA A 306 24.55 25.76 -24.17
CA ALA A 306 23.35 24.98 -24.45
C ALA A 306 22.47 24.79 -23.20
N LEU A 307 21.18 24.59 -23.43
CA LEU A 307 20.25 24.09 -22.41
C LEU A 307 20.13 22.58 -22.55
N LEU A 308 20.25 21.88 -21.43
CA LEU A 308 20.01 20.44 -21.32
C LEU A 308 18.63 20.27 -20.67
N VAL A 309 17.66 19.81 -21.45
CA VAL A 309 16.29 19.58 -20.99
C VAL A 309 16.16 18.13 -20.57
N LEU A 310 15.93 17.89 -19.29
CA LEU A 310 15.79 16.55 -18.73
C LEU A 310 14.36 16.34 -18.21
N GLU A 311 13.90 15.12 -18.32
CA GLU A 311 12.58 14.72 -17.82
C GLU A 311 12.63 13.32 -17.20
N ASN A 312 11.71 13.07 -16.28
CA ASN A 312 11.36 11.71 -15.88
C ASN A 312 10.17 11.28 -16.74
N PRO A 313 10.33 10.36 -17.68
CA PRO A 313 9.24 9.98 -18.58
C PRO A 313 8.08 9.38 -17.81
N ILE A 314 6.86 9.72 -18.19
CA ILE A 314 5.65 9.13 -17.63
C ILE A 314 5.65 7.64 -17.99
N ARG A 315 5.29 6.78 -17.06
CA ARG A 315 5.17 5.35 -17.30
C ARG A 315 4.11 5.08 -18.38
N PRO A 316 4.40 4.28 -19.41
CA PRO A 316 3.47 4.04 -20.52
C PRO A 316 2.10 3.49 -20.07
N ASN A 317 2.08 2.76 -18.96
CA ASN A 317 0.87 2.14 -18.38
C ASN A 317 0.11 3.06 -17.41
N ALA A 318 0.67 4.21 -17.02
CA ALA A 318 0.07 5.10 -16.01
C ALA A 318 -1.38 5.50 -16.34
N PRO A 319 -1.73 5.92 -17.57
CA PRO A 319 -3.11 6.31 -17.87
C PRO A 319 -4.12 5.17 -17.67
N LYS A 320 -3.75 3.94 -18.03
CA LYS A 320 -4.62 2.76 -17.85
C LYS A 320 -4.81 2.42 -16.37
N VAL A 321 -3.76 2.58 -15.57
CA VAL A 321 -3.79 2.29 -14.14
C VAL A 321 -4.66 3.31 -13.41
N PHE A 322 -4.51 4.60 -13.69
CA PHE A 322 -5.32 5.64 -13.05
C PHE A 322 -6.78 5.61 -13.49
N ASP A 323 -7.06 5.28 -14.77
CA ASP A 323 -8.45 5.06 -15.23
C ASP A 323 -9.09 3.85 -14.52
N TYR A 324 -8.34 2.76 -14.31
CA TYR A 324 -8.81 1.64 -13.49
C TYR A 324 -9.19 2.10 -12.09
N PHE A 325 -8.32 2.83 -11.37
CA PHE A 325 -8.64 3.30 -10.02
C PHE A 325 -9.87 4.18 -9.99
N HIS A 326 -9.99 5.07 -10.96
CA HIS A 326 -11.17 5.91 -11.07
C HIS A 326 -12.46 5.11 -11.30
N THR A 327 -12.46 4.14 -12.24
CA THR A 327 -13.62 3.27 -12.50
C THR A 327 -13.99 2.43 -11.29
N GLN A 328 -13.02 2.18 -10.42
CA GLN A 328 -13.19 1.48 -9.14
C GLN A 328 -13.62 2.39 -7.98
N GLY A 329 -13.87 3.67 -8.22
CA GLY A 329 -14.28 4.64 -7.22
C GLY A 329 -13.18 4.98 -6.21
N VAL A 330 -11.92 4.95 -6.64
CA VAL A 330 -10.76 5.36 -5.84
C VAL A 330 -10.30 6.73 -6.32
N ASP A 331 -10.27 7.70 -5.41
CA ASP A 331 -9.74 9.03 -5.68
C ASP A 331 -8.20 9.00 -5.62
N VAL A 332 -7.56 9.66 -6.60
CA VAL A 332 -6.11 9.74 -6.67
C VAL A 332 -5.66 11.13 -6.24
N LYS A 333 -4.72 11.21 -5.30
CA LYS A 333 -4.05 12.43 -4.86
C LYS A 333 -2.57 12.34 -5.18
N VAL A 334 -2.01 13.36 -5.84
CA VAL A 334 -0.57 13.42 -6.15
C VAL A 334 0.12 14.31 -5.14
N ILE A 335 1.15 13.78 -4.47
CA ILE A 335 1.85 14.48 -3.40
C ILE A 335 3.34 14.50 -3.75
N SER A 336 3.89 15.67 -4.07
CA SER A 336 5.27 15.80 -4.53
C SER A 336 6.00 16.99 -3.90
N GLY A 337 7.32 16.87 -3.75
CA GLY A 337 8.19 18.00 -3.38
C GLY A 337 8.44 19.01 -4.49
N ASP A 338 8.03 18.70 -5.73
CA ASP A 338 8.24 19.54 -6.90
C ASP A 338 7.24 20.70 -7.00
N ASN A 339 7.49 21.63 -7.91
CA ASN A 339 6.59 22.76 -8.20
C ASN A 339 5.19 22.26 -8.56
N PRO A 340 4.10 22.79 -7.96
CA PRO A 340 2.74 22.30 -8.16
C PRO A 340 2.27 22.37 -9.61
N VAL A 341 2.66 23.38 -10.37
CA VAL A 341 2.30 23.51 -11.80
C VAL A 341 2.92 22.37 -12.61
N THR A 342 4.18 22.06 -12.34
CA THR A 342 4.89 20.93 -12.94
C THR A 342 4.23 19.59 -12.60
N VAL A 343 3.88 19.39 -11.33
CA VAL A 343 3.24 18.15 -10.87
C VAL A 343 1.86 18.01 -11.49
N SER A 344 1.09 19.09 -11.58
CA SER A 344 -0.22 19.14 -12.25
C SER A 344 -0.13 18.75 -13.74
N ALA A 345 0.85 19.31 -14.46
CA ALA A 345 1.05 18.98 -15.87
C ALA A 345 1.37 17.48 -16.08
N VAL A 346 2.25 16.91 -15.24
CA VAL A 346 2.61 15.48 -15.28
C VAL A 346 1.40 14.62 -14.90
N ALA A 347 0.64 15.00 -13.89
CA ALA A 347 -0.56 14.29 -13.44
C ALA A 347 -1.64 14.26 -14.53
N ALA A 348 -1.87 15.38 -15.22
CA ALA A 348 -2.81 15.47 -16.33
C ALA A 348 -2.39 14.57 -17.51
N GLN A 349 -1.10 14.58 -17.89
CA GLN A 349 -0.57 13.71 -18.94
C GLN A 349 -0.65 12.22 -18.54
N ALA A 350 -0.55 11.90 -17.26
CA ALA A 350 -0.72 10.54 -16.74
C ALA A 350 -2.20 10.11 -16.66
N GLY A 351 -3.16 10.97 -17.00
CA GLY A 351 -4.59 10.67 -17.01
C GLY A 351 -5.25 10.76 -15.63
N ILE A 352 -4.64 11.42 -14.65
CA ILE A 352 -5.24 11.67 -13.34
C ILE A 352 -6.29 12.77 -13.49
N ARG A 353 -7.52 12.51 -13.03
CA ARG A 353 -8.64 13.45 -13.11
C ARG A 353 -8.46 14.61 -12.15
N ASN A 354 -8.98 15.77 -12.53
CA ASN A 354 -8.91 17.01 -11.77
C ASN A 354 -7.46 17.42 -11.41
N ALA A 355 -6.49 17.06 -12.26
CA ALA A 355 -5.08 17.39 -12.03
C ALA A 355 -4.82 18.90 -12.03
N GLU A 356 -5.72 19.70 -12.65
CA GLU A 356 -5.72 21.16 -12.64
C GLU A 356 -6.03 21.77 -11.26
N GLN A 357 -6.63 20.99 -10.35
CA GLN A 357 -6.86 21.38 -8.97
C GLN A 357 -5.59 21.13 -8.14
N TRP A 358 -4.70 22.10 -8.13
CA TRP A 358 -3.44 22.02 -7.41
C TRP A 358 -3.28 23.11 -6.36
N VAL A 359 -2.45 22.84 -5.36
CA VAL A 359 -2.09 23.78 -4.29
C VAL A 359 -0.58 23.73 -4.00
N ASP A 360 -0.02 24.88 -3.64
CA ASP A 360 1.34 24.97 -3.10
C ASP A 360 1.30 24.69 -1.60
N ALA A 361 1.96 23.62 -1.16
CA ALA A 361 1.93 23.21 0.24
C ALA A 361 2.56 24.22 1.21
N ARG A 362 3.32 25.20 0.70
CA ARG A 362 3.83 26.30 1.51
C ARG A 362 2.72 27.25 2.01
N GLU A 363 1.57 27.27 1.34
CA GLU A 363 0.40 28.04 1.75
C GLU A 363 -0.40 27.35 2.87
N LEU A 364 -0.19 26.04 3.07
CA LEU A 364 -0.88 25.21 4.06
C LEU A 364 -0.10 25.20 5.38
N GLN A 365 -0.35 26.16 6.24
CA GLN A 365 0.43 26.32 7.47
C GLN A 365 -0.17 25.59 8.67
N THR A 366 -1.48 25.43 8.71
CA THR A 366 -2.18 24.78 9.82
C THR A 366 -2.77 23.42 9.42
N ASP A 367 -3.03 22.56 10.39
CA ASP A 367 -3.70 21.27 10.15
C ASP A 367 -5.14 21.49 9.62
N GLN A 368 -5.77 22.64 9.92
CA GLN A 368 -7.08 23.00 9.39
C GLN A 368 -7.00 23.35 7.90
N ASP A 369 -5.95 24.06 7.46
CA ASP A 369 -5.72 24.35 6.04
C ASP A 369 -5.54 23.05 5.25
N ILE A 370 -4.75 22.11 5.79
CA ILE A 370 -4.53 20.80 5.19
C ILE A 370 -5.85 20.02 5.11
N ALA A 371 -6.65 20.02 6.18
CA ALA A 371 -7.93 19.31 6.22
C ALA A 371 -8.97 19.90 5.23
N ALA A 372 -8.92 21.18 4.93
CA ALA A 372 -9.71 21.81 3.88
C ALA A 372 -9.15 21.46 2.49
N ALA A 373 -7.83 21.58 2.31
CA ALA A 373 -7.16 21.38 1.04
C ALA A 373 -7.31 19.94 0.49
N VAL A 374 -7.30 18.92 1.34
CA VAL A 374 -7.45 17.52 0.88
C VAL A 374 -8.82 17.21 0.27
N ARG A 375 -9.85 18.06 0.54
CA ARG A 375 -11.18 17.94 -0.07
C ARG A 375 -11.24 18.58 -1.46
N GLU A 376 -10.50 19.67 -1.64
CA GLU A 376 -10.60 20.53 -2.80
C GLU A 376 -9.56 20.18 -3.88
N TYR A 377 -8.32 19.89 -3.46
CA TYR A 377 -7.21 19.75 -4.39
C TYR A 377 -6.85 18.28 -4.64
N THR A 378 -6.43 18.01 -5.87
CA THR A 378 -5.94 16.70 -6.32
C THR A 378 -4.43 16.63 -6.28
N VAL A 379 -3.74 17.75 -6.53
CA VAL A 379 -2.29 17.83 -6.63
C VAL A 379 -1.73 18.75 -5.56
N PHE A 380 -0.75 18.23 -4.81
CA PHE A 380 -0.02 18.94 -3.77
C PHE A 380 1.45 19.07 -4.18
N GLY A 381 1.90 20.29 -4.44
CA GLY A 381 3.30 20.57 -4.80
C GLY A 381 4.09 21.19 -3.66
N ARG A 382 5.43 21.10 -3.72
CA ARG A 382 6.38 21.60 -2.71
C ARG A 382 6.13 21.08 -1.30
N VAL A 383 5.65 19.83 -1.23
CA VAL A 383 5.32 19.15 0.02
C VAL A 383 6.60 18.67 0.70
N VAL A 384 6.81 19.04 1.95
CA VAL A 384 7.89 18.49 2.78
C VAL A 384 7.46 17.18 3.45
N PRO A 385 8.40 16.31 3.89
CA PRO A 385 8.08 14.97 4.42
C PRO A 385 7.03 14.97 5.53
N ASN A 386 7.12 15.91 6.47
CA ASN A 386 6.14 16.01 7.56
C ASN A 386 4.74 16.42 7.06
N GLN A 387 4.65 17.24 6.01
CA GLN A 387 3.36 17.58 5.39
C GLN A 387 2.75 16.40 4.64
N LYS A 388 3.56 15.53 3.97
CA LYS A 388 3.06 14.28 3.37
C LYS A 388 2.30 13.44 4.40
N ARG A 389 2.90 13.29 5.58
CA ARG A 389 2.29 12.60 6.72
C ARG A 389 0.97 13.25 7.17
N LYS A 390 0.94 14.58 7.29
CA LYS A 390 -0.25 15.33 7.71
C LYS A 390 -1.39 15.22 6.70
N ILE A 391 -1.10 15.22 5.40
CA ILE A 391 -2.07 15.03 4.32
C ILE A 391 -2.73 13.65 4.46
N VAL A 392 -1.94 12.58 4.63
CA VAL A 392 -2.46 11.21 4.84
C VAL A 392 -3.38 11.16 6.06
N ARG A 393 -2.94 11.70 7.20
CA ARG A 393 -3.74 11.74 8.44
C ARG A 393 -5.01 12.58 8.31
N ALA A 394 -4.98 13.67 7.57
CA ALA A 394 -6.15 14.50 7.30
C ALA A 394 -7.22 13.74 6.52
N LEU A 395 -6.81 12.97 5.49
CA LEU A 395 -7.72 12.10 4.74
C LEU A 395 -8.32 11.00 5.65
N GLN A 396 -7.50 10.34 6.45
CA GLN A 396 -7.96 9.32 7.42
C GLN A 396 -8.94 9.89 8.45
N SER A 397 -8.69 11.10 8.95
CA SER A 397 -9.59 11.78 9.91
C SER A 397 -10.96 12.11 9.31
N GLN A 398 -11.07 12.20 7.98
CA GLN A 398 -12.32 12.37 7.24
C GLN A 398 -13.04 11.05 6.94
N GLY A 399 -12.48 9.92 7.40
CA GLY A 399 -13.08 8.59 7.25
C GLY A 399 -12.66 7.83 6.00
N HIS A 400 -11.66 8.33 5.27
CA HIS A 400 -11.09 7.63 4.12
C HIS A 400 -10.13 6.53 4.53
N THR A 401 -10.07 5.48 3.71
CA THR A 401 -9.05 4.42 3.80
C THR A 401 -7.96 4.73 2.77
N VAL A 402 -6.80 5.15 3.26
CA VAL A 402 -5.74 5.74 2.45
C VAL A 402 -4.64 4.75 2.14
N ALA A 403 -4.37 4.53 0.85
CA ALA A 403 -3.11 3.94 0.40
C ALA A 403 -2.12 5.04 0.03
N MET A 404 -0.84 4.86 0.40
CA MET A 404 0.25 5.76 0.02
C MET A 404 1.31 4.99 -0.75
N THR A 405 1.71 5.50 -1.92
CA THR A 405 2.86 4.96 -2.66
C THR A 405 4.03 5.91 -2.60
N GLY A 406 5.22 5.36 -2.45
CA GLY A 406 6.45 6.14 -2.44
C GLY A 406 7.68 5.27 -2.62
N ASP A 407 8.78 5.86 -3.07
CA ASP A 407 10.07 5.19 -3.29
C ASP A 407 11.22 5.87 -2.54
N GLY A 408 10.99 7.08 -2.02
CA GLY A 408 11.99 7.90 -1.36
C GLY A 408 12.01 7.75 0.16
N VAL A 409 13.13 8.20 0.75
CA VAL A 409 13.28 8.37 2.19
C VAL A 409 12.25 9.35 2.75
N ASN A 410 11.90 10.35 1.95
CA ASN A 410 10.93 11.40 2.29
C ASN A 410 9.49 10.87 2.46
N ASP A 411 9.21 9.66 1.96
CA ASP A 411 7.90 9.04 2.01
C ASP A 411 7.69 8.13 3.23
N VAL A 412 8.76 7.75 3.92
CA VAL A 412 8.75 6.75 4.99
C VAL A 412 7.72 7.03 6.06
N LEU A 413 7.61 8.28 6.52
CA LEU A 413 6.64 8.65 7.55
C LEU A 413 5.19 8.58 7.03
N ALA A 414 4.96 8.96 5.78
CA ALA A 414 3.65 8.89 5.14
C ALA A 414 3.25 7.44 4.82
N LEU A 415 4.20 6.62 4.35
CA LEU A 415 4.00 5.17 4.13
C LEU A 415 3.64 4.44 5.41
N LYS A 416 4.29 4.79 6.54
CA LYS A 416 4.02 4.18 7.84
C LYS A 416 2.65 4.58 8.39
N ASP A 417 2.24 5.84 8.22
CA ASP A 417 0.98 6.36 8.76
C ASP A 417 -0.23 6.02 7.89
N ALA A 418 -0.03 5.70 6.61
CA ALA A 418 -1.10 5.28 5.72
C ALA A 418 -1.71 3.94 6.18
N ASP A 419 -2.99 3.72 5.86
CA ASP A 419 -3.66 2.43 6.12
C ASP A 419 -2.98 1.30 5.31
N CYS A 420 -2.46 1.62 4.12
CA CYS A 420 -1.62 0.72 3.33
C CYS A 420 -0.49 1.50 2.65
N GLY A 421 0.73 1.35 3.13
CA GLY A 421 1.95 1.84 2.48
C GLY A 421 2.45 0.86 1.42
N VAL A 422 2.72 1.37 0.22
CA VAL A 422 3.22 0.62 -0.93
C VAL A 422 4.56 1.19 -1.38
N ALA A 423 5.62 0.41 -1.31
CA ALA A 423 6.95 0.81 -1.76
C ALA A 423 7.33 0.16 -3.10
N MET A 424 8.24 0.83 -3.80
CA MET A 424 8.92 0.30 -4.99
C MET A 424 10.24 -0.35 -4.59
N ALA A 425 10.53 -1.56 -5.07
CA ALA A 425 11.77 -2.24 -4.70
C ALA A 425 13.04 -1.52 -5.16
N SER A 426 12.96 -0.70 -6.21
CA SER A 426 14.06 0.18 -6.65
C SER A 426 14.25 1.42 -5.79
N GLY A 427 13.35 1.68 -4.86
CA GLY A 427 13.39 2.83 -3.96
C GLY A 427 14.35 2.63 -2.79
N ALA A 428 14.26 3.52 -1.81
CA ALA A 428 15.06 3.46 -0.60
C ALA A 428 14.71 2.24 0.25
N ASP A 429 15.72 1.53 0.77
CA ASP A 429 15.52 0.37 1.66
C ASP A 429 14.61 0.68 2.84
N ALA A 430 14.72 1.88 3.40
CA ALA A 430 13.89 2.32 4.50
C ALA A 430 12.40 2.42 4.12
N ALA A 431 12.07 2.86 2.90
CA ALA A 431 10.70 2.85 2.40
C ALA A 431 10.19 1.40 2.25
N CYS A 432 11.02 0.51 1.70
CA CYS A 432 10.69 -0.92 1.58
C CYS A 432 10.46 -1.59 2.95
N GLN A 433 11.24 -1.24 3.97
CA GLN A 433 11.13 -1.85 5.31
C GLN A 433 9.88 -1.44 6.10
N VAL A 434 9.37 -0.23 5.88
CA VAL A 434 8.17 0.27 6.59
C VAL A 434 6.88 0.04 5.84
N ALA A 435 6.93 -0.16 4.53
CA ALA A 435 5.77 -0.40 3.71
C ALA A 435 5.17 -1.79 4.01
N GLN A 436 3.84 -1.86 4.06
CA GLN A 436 3.14 -3.12 4.21
C GLN A 436 3.19 -3.98 2.93
N LEU A 437 3.47 -3.35 1.78
CA LEU A 437 3.53 -3.98 0.48
C LEU A 437 4.68 -3.42 -0.35
N VAL A 438 5.44 -4.30 -1.04
CA VAL A 438 6.55 -3.90 -1.91
C VAL A 438 6.36 -4.48 -3.32
N LEU A 439 6.39 -3.61 -4.32
CA LEU A 439 6.35 -4.00 -5.73
C LEU A 439 7.77 -4.33 -6.21
N LEU A 440 8.05 -5.64 -6.38
CA LEU A 440 9.40 -6.15 -6.64
C LEU A 440 9.98 -5.72 -8.00
N ASP A 441 9.14 -5.59 -9.02
CA ASP A 441 9.56 -5.10 -10.33
C ASP A 441 9.53 -3.56 -10.41
N SER A 442 9.20 -2.89 -9.30
CA SER A 442 9.01 -1.43 -9.25
C SER A 442 8.05 -0.90 -10.32
N ASP A 443 7.10 -1.75 -10.73
CA ASP A 443 6.09 -1.42 -11.73
C ASP A 443 4.73 -1.18 -11.07
N PHE A 444 4.32 0.08 -11.04
CA PHE A 444 3.02 0.49 -10.51
C PHE A 444 1.84 -0.14 -11.27
N ALA A 445 2.04 -0.64 -12.49
CA ALA A 445 1.02 -1.36 -13.25
C ALA A 445 0.57 -2.69 -12.60
N ALA A 446 1.28 -3.18 -11.58
CA ALA A 446 0.85 -4.33 -10.78
C ALA A 446 -0.31 -4.00 -9.82
N MET A 447 -0.47 -2.73 -9.40
CA MET A 447 -1.44 -2.30 -8.38
C MET A 447 -2.91 -2.67 -8.68
N PRO A 448 -3.45 -2.55 -9.91
CA PRO A 448 -4.79 -3.04 -10.23
C PRO A 448 -5.01 -4.52 -9.87
N LYS A 449 -4.02 -5.38 -10.14
CA LYS A 449 -4.09 -6.82 -9.82
C LYS A 449 -4.06 -7.05 -8.31
N VAL A 450 -3.25 -6.26 -7.59
CA VAL A 450 -3.13 -6.34 -6.13
C VAL A 450 -4.44 -5.95 -5.45
N VAL A 451 -5.05 -4.85 -5.86
CA VAL A 451 -6.36 -4.40 -5.35
C VAL A 451 -7.46 -5.40 -5.70
N ALA A 452 -7.48 -5.91 -6.94
CA ALA A 452 -8.44 -6.91 -7.37
C ALA A 452 -8.34 -8.21 -6.55
N GLU A 453 -7.12 -8.67 -6.21
CA GLU A 453 -6.91 -9.84 -5.37
C GLU A 453 -7.39 -9.58 -3.93
N GLY A 454 -7.12 -8.42 -3.34
CA GLY A 454 -7.64 -8.04 -2.03
C GLY A 454 -9.18 -8.08 -1.99
N ARG A 455 -9.84 -7.49 -2.98
CA ARG A 455 -11.30 -7.50 -3.11
C ARG A 455 -11.85 -8.91 -3.25
N ARG A 456 -11.21 -9.73 -4.08
CA ARG A 456 -11.58 -11.14 -4.26
C ARG A 456 -11.61 -11.88 -2.92
N VAL A 457 -10.54 -11.75 -2.14
CA VAL A 457 -10.40 -12.45 -0.86
C VAL A 457 -11.47 -12.00 0.13
N ILE A 458 -11.62 -10.71 0.34
CA ILE A 458 -12.55 -10.18 1.35
C ILE A 458 -14.00 -10.48 0.98
N ASN A 459 -14.40 -10.26 -0.28
CA ASN A 459 -15.77 -10.57 -0.72
C ASN A 459 -16.09 -12.05 -0.58
N ASN A 460 -15.15 -12.93 -0.92
CA ASN A 460 -15.35 -14.36 -0.84
C ASN A 460 -15.37 -14.86 0.62
N ILE A 461 -14.51 -14.31 1.48
CA ILE A 461 -14.56 -14.59 2.92
C ILE A 461 -15.88 -14.12 3.51
N GLN A 462 -16.39 -12.92 3.17
CA GLN A 462 -17.70 -12.46 3.63
C GLN A 462 -18.83 -13.39 3.19
N ARG A 463 -18.80 -13.86 1.94
CA ARG A 463 -19.79 -14.79 1.39
C ARG A 463 -19.76 -16.13 2.13
N ALA A 464 -18.58 -16.71 2.28
CA ALA A 464 -18.39 -17.98 2.98
C ALA A 464 -18.76 -17.86 4.48
N SER A 465 -18.35 -16.77 5.14
CA SER A 465 -18.69 -16.50 6.54
C SER A 465 -20.21 -16.48 6.77
N ALA A 466 -20.98 -15.97 5.80
CA ALA A 466 -22.43 -15.96 5.90
C ALA A 466 -23.01 -17.39 5.94
N LEU A 467 -22.45 -18.34 5.17
CA LEU A 467 -22.88 -19.75 5.20
C LEU A 467 -22.63 -20.37 6.59
N TYR A 468 -21.45 -20.13 7.18
CA TYR A 468 -21.15 -20.62 8.54
C TYR A 468 -22.11 -20.03 9.58
N LEU A 469 -22.37 -18.72 9.51
CA LEU A 469 -23.20 -18.05 10.52
C LEU A 469 -24.67 -18.45 10.47
N VAL A 470 -25.22 -18.91 9.35
CA VAL A 470 -26.59 -19.44 9.27
C VAL A 470 -26.79 -20.57 10.29
N LYS A 471 -25.89 -21.57 10.30
CA LYS A 471 -25.94 -22.69 11.26
C LYS A 471 -25.78 -22.17 12.71
N ASN A 472 -24.87 -21.27 12.95
CA ASN A 472 -24.62 -20.76 14.30
C ASN A 472 -25.81 -19.98 14.85
N ILE A 473 -26.45 -19.15 14.02
CA ILE A 473 -27.68 -18.42 14.37
C ILE A 473 -28.78 -19.43 14.71
N LEU A 474 -29.02 -20.43 13.86
CA LEU A 474 -29.99 -21.47 14.17
C LEU A 474 -29.71 -22.14 15.51
N SER A 475 -28.49 -22.68 15.69
CA SER A 475 -28.14 -23.45 16.88
C SER A 475 -28.24 -22.62 18.15
N PHE A 476 -27.85 -21.33 18.09
CA PHE A 476 -27.98 -20.40 19.21
C PHE A 476 -29.45 -20.19 19.62
N PHE A 477 -30.31 -19.81 18.69
CA PHE A 477 -31.70 -19.56 18.99
C PHE A 477 -32.46 -20.83 19.32
N LEU A 478 -32.16 -21.96 18.65
CA LEU A 478 -32.75 -23.24 18.96
C LEU A 478 -32.40 -23.72 20.39
N ALA A 479 -31.13 -23.53 20.78
CA ALA A 479 -30.71 -23.80 22.16
C ALA A 479 -31.45 -22.95 23.19
N LEU A 480 -31.66 -21.66 22.91
CA LEU A 480 -32.48 -20.80 23.78
C LEU A 480 -33.93 -21.23 23.82
N ILE A 481 -34.54 -21.60 22.70
CA ILE A 481 -35.93 -22.06 22.65
C ILE A 481 -36.07 -23.35 23.43
N THR A 482 -35.19 -24.34 23.22
CA THR A 482 -35.18 -25.62 23.94
C THR A 482 -35.02 -25.41 25.47
N LEU A 483 -34.36 -24.33 25.91
CA LEU A 483 -34.21 -24.01 27.33
C LEU A 483 -35.54 -23.61 27.98
N PHE A 484 -36.44 -22.94 27.25
CA PHE A 484 -37.71 -22.42 27.77
C PHE A 484 -38.91 -23.26 27.32
N ALA A 485 -38.79 -24.06 26.27
CA ALA A 485 -39.83 -24.94 25.75
C ALA A 485 -39.59 -26.37 26.19
N ALA A 486 -40.67 -27.17 26.26
CA ALA A 486 -40.59 -28.57 26.64
C ALA A 486 -40.12 -29.50 25.50
N PHE A 487 -39.45 -28.98 24.49
CA PHE A 487 -38.95 -29.76 23.35
C PHE A 487 -37.51 -30.21 23.59
N PRO A 488 -37.17 -31.48 23.25
CA PRO A 488 -35.79 -31.92 23.24
C PRO A 488 -35.03 -31.31 22.04
N TYR A 489 -33.73 -31.12 22.17
CA TYR A 489 -32.92 -30.64 21.05
C TYR A 489 -32.90 -31.68 19.91
N PRO A 490 -33.33 -31.33 18.67
CA PRO A 490 -33.69 -32.33 17.65
C PRO A 490 -32.49 -32.93 16.90
N PHE A 491 -31.26 -32.42 17.11
CA PHE A 491 -30.09 -32.89 16.38
C PHE A 491 -29.12 -33.68 17.24
N VAL A 492 -28.42 -34.62 16.59
CA VAL A 492 -27.20 -35.26 17.15
C VAL A 492 -25.94 -34.76 16.41
N PRO A 493 -24.74 -34.81 17.02
CA PRO A 493 -23.52 -34.21 16.46
C PRO A 493 -23.20 -34.70 15.03
N ILE A 494 -23.35 -35.97 14.73
CA ILE A 494 -23.05 -36.54 13.41
C ILE A 494 -23.91 -35.96 12.28
N GLN A 495 -25.18 -35.64 12.56
CA GLN A 495 -26.10 -35.03 11.59
C GLN A 495 -25.68 -33.60 11.27
N LEU A 496 -25.30 -32.81 12.29
CA LEU A 496 -24.78 -31.46 12.13
C LEU A 496 -23.47 -31.46 11.35
N THR A 497 -22.62 -32.48 11.53
CA THR A 497 -21.36 -32.62 10.78
C THR A 497 -21.66 -32.86 9.29
N LEU A 498 -22.59 -33.74 8.96
CA LEU A 498 -22.99 -34.03 7.58
C LEU A 498 -23.56 -32.78 6.89
N ILE A 499 -24.52 -32.11 7.55
CA ILE A 499 -25.12 -30.86 7.04
C ILE A 499 -24.00 -29.80 6.82
N SER A 500 -23.12 -29.64 7.80
CA SER A 500 -22.00 -28.66 7.71
C SER A 500 -21.04 -28.96 6.57
N ALA A 501 -20.71 -30.23 6.32
CA ALA A 501 -19.82 -30.60 5.23
C ALA A 501 -20.46 -30.28 3.85
N LEU A 502 -21.71 -30.67 3.63
CA LEU A 502 -22.39 -30.55 2.34
C LEU A 502 -22.88 -29.12 2.07
N THR A 503 -23.44 -28.42 3.07
CA THR A 503 -24.08 -27.12 2.84
C THR A 503 -23.21 -25.93 3.20
N ILE A 504 -22.08 -26.14 3.88
CA ILE A 504 -21.19 -25.06 4.32
C ILE A 504 -19.76 -25.29 3.84
N GLY A 505 -19.09 -26.37 4.27
CA GLY A 505 -17.66 -26.56 4.08
C GLY A 505 -17.25 -26.63 2.61
N VAL A 506 -17.80 -27.59 1.87
CA VAL A 506 -17.49 -27.78 0.44
C VAL A 506 -17.90 -26.56 -0.39
N PRO A 507 -19.12 -25.99 -0.30
CA PRO A 507 -19.49 -24.80 -1.05
C PRO A 507 -18.62 -23.58 -0.70
N SER A 508 -18.32 -23.36 0.57
CA SER A 508 -17.47 -22.24 1.00
C SER A 508 -16.08 -22.30 0.41
N PHE A 509 -15.48 -23.50 0.33
CA PHE A 509 -14.17 -23.68 -0.28
C PHE A 509 -14.16 -23.27 -1.76
N PHE A 510 -15.12 -23.76 -2.55
CA PHE A 510 -15.20 -23.40 -3.97
C PHE A 510 -15.52 -21.93 -4.18
N LEU A 511 -16.47 -21.37 -3.42
CA LEU A 511 -16.81 -19.95 -3.49
C LEU A 511 -15.65 -19.04 -3.07
N ALA A 512 -14.77 -19.48 -2.16
CA ALA A 512 -13.60 -18.72 -1.75
C ALA A 512 -12.53 -18.57 -2.85
N LEU A 513 -12.51 -19.48 -3.83
CA LEU A 513 -11.54 -19.47 -4.93
C LEU A 513 -12.01 -18.66 -6.16
N GLU A 514 -13.28 -18.27 -6.20
CA GLU A 514 -13.86 -17.56 -7.34
C GLU A 514 -13.30 -16.13 -7.52
N PRO A 515 -13.24 -15.62 -8.78
CA PRO A 515 -12.99 -14.20 -9.02
C PRO A 515 -14.16 -13.35 -8.51
N ASN A 516 -13.85 -12.32 -7.75
CA ASN A 516 -14.82 -11.33 -7.27
C ASN A 516 -14.09 -10.00 -7.04
N HIS A 517 -14.43 -9.01 -7.84
CA HIS A 517 -13.74 -7.71 -7.84
C HIS A 517 -14.63 -6.56 -7.38
N ASP A 518 -15.80 -6.86 -6.82
CA ASP A 518 -16.73 -5.84 -6.33
C ASP A 518 -16.10 -5.01 -5.22
N LEU A 519 -16.42 -3.72 -5.17
CA LEU A 519 -15.95 -2.81 -4.13
C LEU A 519 -16.43 -3.26 -2.75
N VAL A 520 -15.50 -3.43 -1.82
CA VAL A 520 -15.82 -3.81 -0.43
C VAL A 520 -16.29 -2.59 0.34
N LYS A 521 -17.58 -2.55 0.70
CA LYS A 521 -18.20 -1.46 1.46
C LYS A 521 -18.65 -1.92 2.85
N GLY A 522 -18.58 -1.01 3.82
CA GLY A 522 -19.12 -1.23 5.17
C GLY A 522 -18.31 -2.19 6.03
N LYS A 523 -18.80 -2.45 7.25
CA LYS A 523 -18.13 -3.31 8.23
C LYS A 523 -18.33 -4.78 7.91
N PHE A 524 -17.27 -5.59 8.07
CA PHE A 524 -17.26 -7.02 7.76
C PHE A 524 -18.40 -7.78 8.45
N LEU A 525 -18.47 -7.70 9.77
CA LEU A 525 -19.47 -8.44 10.56
C LEU A 525 -20.90 -8.03 10.24
N HIS A 526 -21.16 -6.75 10.00
CA HIS A 526 -22.49 -6.28 9.62
C HIS A 526 -22.94 -6.87 8.28
N ASN A 527 -22.05 -6.88 7.28
CA ASN A 527 -22.34 -7.45 5.96
C ASN A 527 -22.60 -8.95 6.03
N VAL A 528 -21.82 -9.68 6.83
CA VAL A 528 -21.97 -11.12 7.03
C VAL A 528 -23.28 -11.44 7.73
N LEU A 529 -23.59 -10.75 8.84
CA LEU A 529 -24.85 -10.95 9.58
C LEU A 529 -26.07 -10.62 8.72
N ARG A 530 -26.05 -9.52 7.97
CA ARG A 530 -27.16 -9.14 7.07
C ARG A 530 -27.48 -10.23 6.05
N ARG A 531 -26.45 -10.97 5.57
CA ARG A 531 -26.61 -12.08 4.63
C ARG A 531 -27.02 -13.38 5.31
N ALA A 532 -26.54 -13.65 6.52
CA ALA A 532 -26.79 -14.89 7.26
C ALA A 532 -28.14 -14.91 7.98
N PHE A 533 -28.58 -13.77 8.51
CA PHE A 533 -29.74 -13.68 9.39
C PHE A 533 -31.06 -14.18 8.74
N PRO A 534 -31.38 -13.83 7.48
CA PRO A 534 -32.60 -14.38 6.85
C PRO A 534 -32.59 -15.91 6.76
N GLY A 535 -31.46 -16.52 6.34
CA GLY A 535 -31.33 -17.97 6.27
C GLY A 535 -31.42 -18.64 7.64
N GLY A 536 -30.80 -18.03 8.67
CA GLY A 536 -30.89 -18.53 10.04
C GLY A 536 -32.31 -18.46 10.61
N LEU A 537 -33.04 -17.36 10.42
CA LEU A 537 -34.42 -17.21 10.84
C LEU A 537 -35.34 -18.20 10.12
N THR A 538 -35.19 -18.35 8.80
CA THR A 538 -35.98 -19.34 8.03
C THR A 538 -35.76 -20.73 8.61
N ALA A 539 -34.52 -21.12 8.90
CA ALA A 539 -34.20 -22.40 9.50
C ALA A 539 -34.92 -22.60 10.87
N ILE A 540 -34.92 -21.58 11.72
CA ILE A 540 -35.59 -21.62 13.02
C ILE A 540 -37.07 -21.84 12.85
N PHE A 541 -37.76 -21.07 11.99
CA PHE A 541 -39.20 -21.24 11.74
C PHE A 541 -39.55 -22.62 11.21
N VAL A 542 -38.74 -23.13 10.28
CA VAL A 542 -38.97 -24.45 9.67
C VAL A 542 -38.79 -25.58 10.70
N ILE A 543 -37.80 -25.48 11.59
CA ILE A 543 -37.58 -26.47 12.66
C ILE A 543 -38.70 -26.40 13.70
N LEU A 544 -39.11 -25.22 14.15
CA LEU A 544 -40.20 -25.05 15.08
C LEU A 544 -41.53 -25.60 14.51
N PHE A 545 -41.77 -25.41 13.22
CA PHE A 545 -42.93 -25.98 12.55
C PHE A 545 -42.85 -27.51 12.52
N ALA A 546 -41.66 -28.08 12.27
CA ALA A 546 -41.45 -29.53 12.31
C ALA A 546 -41.69 -30.10 13.72
N GLU A 547 -41.25 -29.42 14.77
CA GLU A 547 -41.51 -29.82 16.16
C GLU A 547 -42.99 -29.80 16.50
N LEU A 548 -43.72 -28.74 16.10
CA LEU A 548 -45.15 -28.64 16.26
C LEU A 548 -45.91 -29.77 15.49
N PHE A 549 -45.43 -30.07 14.29
CA PHE A 549 -45.98 -31.14 13.47
C PHE A 549 -45.80 -32.51 14.14
N VAL A 550 -44.61 -32.82 14.64
CA VAL A 550 -44.29 -34.07 15.35
C VAL A 550 -45.12 -34.21 16.61
N TYR A 551 -45.29 -33.13 17.38
CA TYR A 551 -46.14 -33.10 18.57
C TYR A 551 -47.62 -33.39 18.22
N THR A 552 -48.11 -32.85 17.11
CA THR A 552 -49.53 -33.02 16.69
C THR A 552 -49.81 -34.43 16.20
N PHE A 553 -48.85 -35.11 15.59
CA PHE A 553 -49.01 -36.43 14.99
C PHE A 553 -48.37 -37.57 15.79
N ASP A 554 -47.93 -37.32 17.03
CA ASP A 554 -47.30 -38.29 17.94
C ASP A 554 -46.13 -39.07 17.31
N LEU A 555 -45.27 -38.36 16.54
CA LEU A 555 -44.11 -38.98 15.92
C LEU A 555 -42.95 -39.14 16.92
N THR A 556 -42.05 -40.08 16.63
CA THR A 556 -40.89 -40.36 17.49
C THR A 556 -39.80 -39.28 17.36
N LEU A 557 -38.92 -39.17 18.36
CA LEU A 557 -37.77 -38.28 18.32
C LEU A 557 -36.83 -38.58 17.13
N ALA A 558 -36.71 -39.84 16.71
CA ALA A 558 -35.92 -40.24 15.56
C ALA A 558 -36.51 -39.74 14.23
N GLU A 559 -37.82 -39.73 14.10
CA GLU A 559 -38.54 -39.20 12.96
C GLU A 559 -38.41 -37.67 12.92
N LEU A 560 -38.58 -36.97 14.06
CA LEU A 560 -38.33 -35.54 14.18
C LEU A 560 -36.92 -35.18 13.72
N SER A 561 -35.91 -35.87 14.24
CA SER A 561 -34.51 -35.65 13.90
C SER A 561 -34.27 -35.79 12.39
N THR A 562 -34.87 -36.83 11.76
CA THR A 562 -34.74 -37.05 10.32
C THR A 562 -35.42 -35.95 9.50
N ILE A 563 -36.61 -35.53 9.89
CA ILE A 563 -37.32 -34.41 9.25
C ILE A 563 -36.50 -33.13 9.36
N CYS A 564 -35.98 -32.81 10.54
CA CYS A 564 -35.16 -31.63 10.76
C CYS A 564 -33.88 -31.64 9.92
N VAL A 565 -33.20 -32.77 9.75
CA VAL A 565 -32.02 -32.91 8.89
C VAL A 565 -32.36 -32.62 7.43
N ILE A 566 -33.43 -33.17 6.91
CA ILE A 566 -33.89 -32.96 5.52
C ILE A 566 -34.23 -31.47 5.31
N LEU A 567 -34.99 -30.87 6.21
CA LEU A 567 -35.38 -29.46 6.14
C LEU A 567 -34.15 -28.53 6.21
N MET A 568 -33.19 -28.86 7.06
CA MET A 568 -31.93 -28.13 7.15
C MET A 568 -31.07 -28.26 5.89
N ALA A 569 -31.03 -29.44 5.26
CA ALA A 569 -30.33 -29.63 3.99
C ALA A 569 -30.98 -28.76 2.89
N VAL A 570 -32.29 -28.76 2.78
CA VAL A 570 -33.02 -27.90 1.82
C VAL A 570 -32.77 -26.42 2.09
N ASN A 571 -32.87 -25.97 3.35
CA ASN A 571 -32.57 -24.59 3.71
C ASN A 571 -31.13 -24.24 3.37
N GLY A 572 -30.16 -25.11 3.65
CA GLY A 572 -28.76 -24.95 3.30
C GLY A 572 -28.54 -24.78 1.80
N LEU A 573 -29.17 -25.60 0.97
CA LEU A 573 -29.13 -25.47 -0.50
C LEU A 573 -29.74 -24.16 -0.99
N MET A 574 -30.85 -23.70 -0.37
CA MET A 574 -31.40 -22.38 -0.68
C MET A 574 -30.44 -21.24 -0.34
N VAL A 575 -29.76 -21.30 0.81
CA VAL A 575 -28.76 -20.30 1.21
C VAL A 575 -27.57 -20.33 0.24
N ILE A 576 -27.08 -21.51 -0.17
CA ILE A 576 -26.01 -21.63 -1.18
C ILE A 576 -26.49 -21.02 -2.51
N TYR A 577 -27.71 -21.30 -2.95
CA TYR A 577 -28.27 -20.71 -4.17
C TYR A 577 -28.23 -19.17 -4.15
N TYR A 578 -28.65 -18.57 -3.04
CA TYR A 578 -28.57 -17.10 -2.88
C TYR A 578 -27.14 -16.59 -2.79
N ALA A 579 -26.25 -17.30 -2.09
CA ALA A 579 -24.85 -16.94 -1.98
C ALA A 579 -24.08 -17.07 -3.31
N ALA A 580 -24.51 -18.00 -4.18
CA ALA A 580 -23.88 -18.25 -5.48
C ALA A 580 -24.38 -17.34 -6.61
N ARG A 581 -25.31 -16.42 -6.35
CA ARG A 581 -25.79 -15.48 -7.40
C ARG A 581 -24.72 -14.43 -7.77
N PRO A 582 -24.65 -14.02 -9.06
CA PRO A 582 -25.35 -14.56 -10.24
C PRO A 582 -24.87 -15.98 -10.59
N LEU A 583 -25.81 -16.86 -11.01
CA LEU A 583 -25.48 -18.23 -11.35
C LEU A 583 -24.77 -18.32 -12.70
N ASP A 584 -23.61 -18.93 -12.71
CA ASP A 584 -22.90 -19.37 -13.89
C ASP A 584 -22.88 -20.91 -13.97
N ALA A 585 -22.37 -21.47 -15.07
CA ALA A 585 -22.34 -22.92 -15.25
C ALA A 585 -21.57 -23.65 -14.13
N LYS A 586 -20.50 -23.08 -13.61
CA LYS A 586 -19.69 -23.70 -12.53
C LYS A 586 -20.46 -23.72 -11.20
N ARG A 587 -21.14 -22.62 -10.88
CA ARG A 587 -21.94 -22.50 -9.65
C ARG A 587 -23.19 -23.38 -9.72
N LEU A 588 -23.77 -23.53 -10.93
CA LEU A 588 -24.88 -24.46 -11.14
C LEU A 588 -24.42 -25.90 -10.91
N VAL A 589 -23.26 -26.29 -11.45
CA VAL A 589 -22.68 -27.63 -11.21
C VAL A 589 -22.44 -27.85 -9.72
N LEU A 590 -21.85 -26.85 -9.02
CA LEU A 590 -21.66 -26.94 -7.57
C LEU A 590 -23.00 -27.18 -6.83
N LEU A 591 -24.03 -26.40 -7.19
CA LEU A 591 -25.35 -26.51 -6.54
C LEU A 591 -26.01 -27.87 -6.79
N VAL A 592 -25.86 -28.44 -7.99
CA VAL A 592 -26.45 -29.76 -8.35
C VAL A 592 -25.67 -30.91 -7.72
N ALA A 593 -24.37 -30.73 -7.50
CA ALA A 593 -23.49 -31.73 -6.88
C ALA A 593 -23.68 -31.85 -5.36
N MET A 594 -24.22 -30.80 -4.70
CA MET A 594 -24.52 -30.76 -3.27
C MET A 594 -25.91 -31.27 -2.96
#